data_483c7db66e1f2ab56589cd7adddae87f
#
_entry.id   483c7db66e1f2ab56589cd7adddae87f
#
_cell.length_a   1.000
_cell.length_b   1.000
_cell.length_c   1.000
_cell.angle_alpha   90.00
_cell.angle_beta   90.00
_cell.angle_gamma   90.00
#
_symmetry.space_group_name_H-M   'P 1'
#
loop_
_entity.id
_entity.type
_entity.pdbx_description
1 polymer ?
#
loop_
_entity_poly.entity_id
_entity_poly.type
_entity_poly.pdbx_seq_one_letter_code
_entity_poly.pdbx_strand_id
1 'polypeptide(L)'
;MRKINKQDTYKLIKNYICFSIICLSLALCSIFPNKVIADTTVNIKFVEINNSGDSEDIDEDLDESIVSACPEKRVIKNAPKEYLVKENPLRKEPRNLKKGKVLYRIKAKRACKFCHGMEGLGDGSMSDLQPMPPRNFTCKKYMNGIKDGDLFWVIKEGVSDSGMPSYKHLSDKKIWQLIHYIRTF
;
A
#
# COMPACT_ATOMS: atom_id res chain seq x y z
N MET A 1 54.59 -4.23 15.26
CA MET A 1 53.24 -4.13 15.89
C MET A 1 52.22 -3.81 14.81
N ARG A 2 51.37 -4.76 14.42
CA ARG A 2 50.29 -4.54 13.43
C ARG A 2 49.10 -3.83 14.13
N LYS A 3 48.73 -2.65 13.63
CA LYS A 3 47.54 -1.93 14.08
C LYS A 3 46.30 -2.69 13.59
N ILE A 4 45.52 -3.21 14.55
CA ILE A 4 44.26 -3.86 14.26
C ILE A 4 43.26 -2.78 13.81
N ASN A 5 42.67 -2.96 12.63
CA ASN A 5 41.71 -2.01 12.07
C ASN A 5 40.36 -2.15 12.79
N LYS A 6 39.71 -1.01 13.11
CA LYS A 6 38.39 -0.95 13.75
C LYS A 6 37.31 -1.74 13.02
N GLN A 7 37.44 -1.93 11.71
CA GLN A 7 36.51 -2.70 10.87
C GLN A 7 36.59 -4.21 11.16
N ASP A 8 37.80 -4.72 11.48
CA ASP A 8 38.01 -6.16 11.73
C ASP A 8 37.50 -6.55 13.12
N THR A 9 37.62 -5.67 14.10
CA THR A 9 37.03 -5.88 15.45
C THR A 9 35.51 -5.91 15.39
N TYR A 10 34.86 -5.08 14.54
CA TYR A 10 33.39 -5.06 14.42
C TYR A 10 32.83 -6.34 13.79
N LYS A 11 33.53 -6.90 12.80
CA LYS A 11 33.18 -8.20 12.17
C LYS A 11 33.27 -9.35 13.17
N LEU A 12 34.32 -9.38 13.98
CA LEU A 12 34.51 -10.43 15.00
C LEU A 12 33.42 -10.38 16.09
N ILE A 13 33.06 -9.18 16.57
CA ILE A 13 32.01 -9.01 17.57
C ILE A 13 30.64 -9.43 17.01
N LYS A 14 30.33 -9.07 15.77
CA LYS A 14 29.06 -9.42 15.12
C LYS A 14 28.89 -10.94 14.95
N ASN A 15 29.97 -11.65 14.59
CA ASN A 15 29.96 -13.10 14.46
C ASN A 15 29.82 -13.80 15.83
N TYR A 16 30.45 -13.25 16.88
CA TYR A 16 30.36 -13.82 18.22
C TYR A 16 28.93 -13.69 18.81
N ILE A 17 28.27 -12.54 18.60
CA ILE A 17 26.89 -12.29 19.06
C ILE A 17 25.92 -13.23 18.30
N CYS A 18 26.11 -13.41 17.00
CA CYS A 18 25.26 -14.29 16.20
C CYS A 18 25.38 -15.77 16.65
N PHE A 19 26.58 -16.24 16.97
CA PHE A 19 26.82 -17.61 17.46
C PHE A 19 26.21 -17.84 18.85
N SER A 20 26.31 -16.84 19.75
CA SER A 20 25.73 -16.93 21.10
C SER A 20 24.21 -17.00 21.09
N ILE A 21 23.54 -16.25 20.18
CA ILE A 21 22.07 -16.24 20.05
C ILE A 21 21.58 -17.59 19.50
N ILE A 22 22.30 -18.19 18.53
CA ILE A 22 21.94 -19.48 17.96
C ILE A 22 22.12 -20.61 18.98
N CYS A 23 23.19 -20.59 19.79
CA CYS A 23 23.38 -21.58 20.85
C CYS A 23 22.32 -21.46 21.97
N LEU A 24 21.88 -20.25 22.32
CA LEU A 24 20.86 -20.07 23.36
C LEU A 24 19.47 -20.57 22.90
N SER A 25 19.16 -20.45 21.60
CA SER A 25 17.90 -20.95 21.05
C SER A 25 17.82 -22.49 20.99
N LEU A 26 18.94 -23.16 20.84
CA LEU A 26 19.00 -24.65 20.84
C LEU A 26 18.92 -25.25 22.25
N ALA A 27 19.35 -24.53 23.27
CA ALA A 27 19.27 -24.99 24.66
C ALA A 27 17.86 -24.88 25.26
N LEU A 28 17.01 -24.01 24.73
CA LEU A 28 15.61 -23.83 25.19
C LEU A 28 14.62 -24.82 24.54
N CYS A 29 15.02 -25.54 23.50
CA CYS A 29 14.14 -26.48 22.79
C CYS A 29 13.96 -27.82 23.53
N SER A 30 14.76 -28.09 24.57
CA SER A 30 14.73 -29.37 25.33
C SER A 30 13.87 -29.35 26.59
N ILE A 31 13.18 -28.24 26.90
CA ILE A 31 12.44 -28.10 28.20
C ILE A 31 10.91 -28.15 28.02
N PHE A 32 10.38 -28.14 26.80
CA PHE A 32 8.92 -28.25 26.61
C PHE A 32 8.55 -29.68 26.13
N PRO A 33 7.87 -30.47 26.96
CA PRO A 33 7.32 -31.75 26.50
C PRO A 33 6.17 -31.45 25.50
N ASN A 34 6.21 -32.18 24.39
CA ASN A 34 5.20 -32.24 23.36
C ASN A 34 3.78 -32.32 23.96
N LYS A 35 3.04 -31.26 23.99
CA LYS A 35 1.59 -31.31 24.15
C LYS A 35 0.99 -31.38 22.74
N VAL A 36 0.63 -32.60 22.38
CA VAL A 36 -0.14 -32.92 21.19
C VAL A 36 -1.40 -32.11 21.21
N ILE A 37 -1.52 -31.16 20.29
CA ILE A 37 -2.80 -30.54 19.96
C ILE A 37 -3.39 -31.42 18.87
N ALA A 38 -4.32 -32.26 19.29
CA ALA A 38 -5.16 -33.07 18.43
C ALA A 38 -6.08 -32.17 17.62
N ASP A 39 -6.10 -32.41 16.34
CA ASP A 39 -7.25 -32.46 15.47
C ASP A 39 -8.12 -31.17 15.34
N THR A 40 -7.76 -30.38 14.32
CA THR A 40 -8.77 -29.67 13.58
C THR A 40 -8.65 -30.09 12.12
N THR A 41 -9.31 -31.18 11.78
CA THR A 41 -9.50 -31.64 10.40
C THR A 41 -10.33 -30.59 9.67
N VAL A 42 -9.67 -29.73 8.90
CA VAL A 42 -10.34 -28.90 7.89
C VAL A 42 -10.71 -29.84 6.75
N ASN A 43 -11.99 -30.17 6.69
CA ASN A 43 -12.56 -31.00 5.63
C ASN A 43 -12.63 -30.22 4.34
N ILE A 44 -11.53 -30.23 3.57
CA ILE A 44 -11.51 -29.66 2.22
C ILE A 44 -12.21 -30.68 1.32
N LYS A 45 -13.48 -30.42 1.04
CA LYS A 45 -14.22 -31.13 0.01
C LYS A 45 -13.65 -30.74 -1.35
N PHE A 46 -12.85 -31.63 -1.94
CA PHE A 46 -12.51 -31.55 -3.35
C PHE A 46 -13.79 -31.75 -4.16
N VAL A 47 -14.24 -30.71 -4.84
CA VAL A 47 -15.27 -30.81 -5.86
C VAL A 47 -14.59 -31.30 -7.12
N GLU A 48 -14.83 -32.56 -7.51
CA GLU A 48 -14.48 -33.09 -8.81
C GLU A 48 -15.33 -32.36 -9.87
N ILE A 49 -14.66 -31.57 -10.70
CA ILE A 49 -15.31 -30.91 -11.84
C ILE A 49 -15.42 -31.96 -12.96
N ASN A 50 -16.57 -32.59 -13.05
CA ASN A 50 -16.92 -33.41 -14.20
C ASN A 50 -17.24 -32.51 -15.38
N ASN A 51 -16.40 -32.58 -16.41
CA ASN A 51 -16.51 -31.87 -17.65
C ASN A 51 -17.55 -32.54 -18.53
N SER A 52 -18.83 -32.20 -18.40
CA SER A 52 -19.85 -32.47 -19.40
C SER A 52 -20.41 -31.15 -19.85
N GLY A 53 -20.20 -30.87 -21.16
CA GLY A 53 -20.61 -29.62 -21.76
C GLY A 53 -22.13 -29.51 -21.82
N ASP A 54 -22.64 -28.51 -21.20
CA ASP A 54 -23.89 -27.85 -21.51
C ASP A 54 -23.68 -26.36 -21.25
N SER A 55 -23.95 -25.57 -22.27
CA SER A 55 -23.94 -24.11 -22.25
C SER A 55 -25.16 -23.64 -21.47
N GLU A 56 -25.00 -23.48 -20.14
CA GLU A 56 -25.93 -22.73 -19.34
C GLU A 56 -25.38 -21.32 -19.18
N ASP A 57 -26.23 -20.34 -19.51
CA ASP A 57 -26.00 -18.92 -19.34
C ASP A 57 -25.61 -18.67 -17.89
N ILE A 58 -24.33 -18.33 -17.68
CA ILE A 58 -23.85 -17.91 -16.39
C ILE A 58 -24.38 -16.49 -16.22
N ASP A 59 -25.55 -16.37 -15.58
CA ASP A 59 -25.97 -15.13 -15.00
C ASP A 59 -24.85 -14.71 -14.02
N GLU A 60 -24.11 -13.68 -14.39
CA GLU A 60 -23.10 -13.04 -13.56
C GLU A 60 -23.80 -12.39 -12.34
N ASP A 61 -24.21 -13.20 -11.39
CA ASP A 61 -24.42 -12.75 -10.02
C ASP A 61 -23.03 -12.43 -9.42
N LEU A 62 -22.44 -11.33 -9.90
CA LEU A 62 -21.28 -10.72 -9.27
C LEU A 62 -21.71 -10.39 -7.85
N ASP A 63 -21.21 -11.20 -6.90
CA ASP A 63 -21.43 -11.07 -5.47
C ASP A 63 -21.36 -9.59 -5.05
N GLU A 64 -22.52 -9.06 -4.67
CA GLU A 64 -22.71 -7.66 -4.24
C GLU A 64 -21.80 -7.31 -3.04
N SER A 65 -21.19 -8.30 -2.39
CA SER A 65 -20.22 -8.13 -1.30
C SER A 65 -18.89 -7.52 -1.76
N ILE A 66 -18.50 -7.67 -3.04
CA ILE A 66 -17.29 -7.07 -3.61
C ILE A 66 -17.51 -5.58 -3.95
N VAL A 67 -18.75 -5.16 -4.10
CA VAL A 67 -19.10 -3.75 -4.41
C VAL A 67 -18.90 -2.83 -3.20
N SER A 68 -18.82 -3.36 -1.98
CA SER A 68 -18.64 -2.58 -0.75
C SER A 68 -17.27 -1.91 -0.60
N ALA A 69 -16.27 -2.29 -1.41
CA ALA A 69 -14.93 -1.68 -1.39
C ALA A 69 -14.86 -0.28 -2.01
N CYS A 70 -15.92 0.18 -2.70
CA CYS A 70 -15.98 1.49 -3.32
C CYS A 70 -16.99 2.38 -2.57
N PRO A 71 -16.55 3.20 -1.60
CA PRO A 71 -17.44 4.11 -0.90
C PRO A 71 -18.07 5.10 -1.89
N GLU A 72 -19.23 5.62 -1.52
CA GLU A 72 -19.99 6.55 -2.35
C GLU A 72 -19.14 7.71 -2.90
N LYS A 73 -19.54 8.20 -4.09
CA LYS A 73 -18.86 9.33 -4.75
C LYS A 73 -18.89 10.55 -3.83
N ARG A 74 -17.72 10.99 -3.41
CA ARG A 74 -17.59 12.21 -2.61
C ARG A 74 -17.61 13.45 -3.49
N VAL A 75 -18.35 14.43 -3.07
CA VAL A 75 -18.27 15.77 -3.64
C VAL A 75 -17.07 16.47 -2.97
N ILE A 76 -15.93 16.49 -3.63
CA ILE A 76 -14.80 17.34 -3.27
C ILE A 76 -14.89 18.59 -4.13
N LYS A 77 -14.45 19.73 -3.59
CA LYS A 77 -14.32 20.96 -4.37
C LYS A 77 -13.51 20.69 -5.63
N ASN A 78 -14.07 20.99 -6.79
CA ASN A 78 -13.38 20.77 -8.05
C ASN A 78 -12.13 21.64 -8.14
N ALA A 79 -11.08 21.09 -8.76
CA ALA A 79 -9.90 21.86 -9.08
C ALA A 79 -10.25 23.03 -10.01
N PRO A 80 -9.55 24.17 -9.91
CA PRO A 80 -9.67 25.27 -10.87
C PRO A 80 -9.47 24.78 -12.31
N LYS A 81 -10.14 25.45 -13.27
CA LYS A 81 -10.14 25.00 -14.69
C LYS A 81 -8.74 24.83 -15.26
N GLU A 82 -7.80 25.68 -14.88
CA GLU A 82 -6.40 25.60 -15.30
C GLU A 82 -5.66 24.33 -14.84
N TYR A 83 -6.17 23.65 -13.81
CA TYR A 83 -5.64 22.34 -13.38
C TYR A 83 -6.33 21.19 -14.11
N LEU A 84 -7.62 21.29 -14.38
CA LEU A 84 -8.39 20.21 -15.03
C LEU A 84 -7.90 19.89 -16.45
N VAL A 85 -7.21 20.81 -17.10
CA VAL A 85 -6.61 20.61 -18.43
C VAL A 85 -5.18 20.09 -18.38
N LYS A 86 -4.59 19.99 -17.17
CA LYS A 86 -3.21 19.49 -17.03
C LYS A 86 -3.20 17.97 -17.12
N GLU A 87 -2.31 17.49 -17.95
CA GLU A 87 -1.96 16.07 -18.03
C GLU A 87 -0.60 15.85 -17.37
N ASN A 88 -0.33 14.61 -16.98
CA ASN A 88 0.96 14.26 -16.39
C ASN A 88 2.07 14.36 -17.47
N PRO A 89 3.00 15.32 -17.36
CA PRO A 89 4.04 15.52 -18.38
C PRO A 89 5.15 14.47 -18.33
N LEU A 90 5.15 13.62 -17.30
CA LEU A 90 6.19 12.60 -17.14
C LEU A 90 5.77 11.32 -17.85
N ARG A 91 6.74 10.66 -18.48
CA ARG A 91 6.53 9.31 -19.02
C ARG A 91 6.28 8.31 -17.89
N LYS A 92 5.38 7.35 -18.12
CA LYS A 92 5.09 6.25 -17.19
C LYS A 92 6.23 5.20 -17.24
N GLU A 93 7.39 5.58 -16.75
CA GLU A 93 8.61 4.76 -16.73
C GLU A 93 8.83 4.14 -15.34
N PRO A 94 9.51 2.98 -15.23
CA PRO A 94 9.82 2.33 -13.96
C PRO A 94 10.51 3.26 -12.97
N ARG A 95 11.38 4.16 -13.46
CA ARG A 95 12.08 5.15 -12.63
C ARG A 95 11.11 6.13 -11.96
N ASN A 96 10.10 6.63 -12.69
CA ASN A 96 9.12 7.57 -12.15
C ASN A 96 8.17 6.86 -11.18
N LEU A 97 7.74 5.65 -11.51
CA LEU A 97 6.92 4.79 -10.62
C LEU A 97 7.64 4.50 -9.29
N LYS A 98 8.93 4.09 -9.36
CA LYS A 98 9.73 3.82 -8.16
C LYS A 98 9.85 5.06 -7.27
N LYS A 99 10.06 6.24 -7.85
CA LYS A 99 10.12 7.50 -7.11
C LYS A 99 8.76 7.86 -6.48
N GLY A 100 7.66 7.70 -7.21
CA GLY A 100 6.31 7.87 -6.69
C GLY A 100 6.03 6.93 -5.51
N LYS A 101 6.36 5.65 -5.64
CA LYS A 101 6.23 4.65 -4.57
C LYS A 101 7.01 5.05 -3.31
N VAL A 102 8.24 5.54 -3.47
CA VAL A 102 9.06 5.99 -2.33
C VAL A 102 8.46 7.21 -1.65
N LEU A 103 7.92 8.18 -2.41
CA LEU A 103 7.23 9.35 -1.86
C LEU A 103 5.96 8.94 -1.10
N TYR A 104 5.16 8.06 -1.68
CA TYR A 104 3.92 7.55 -1.09
C TYR A 104 4.17 6.84 0.25
N ARG A 105 5.21 5.98 0.29
CA ARG A 105 5.44 5.06 1.42
C ARG A 105 6.37 5.62 2.49
N ILE A 106 7.33 6.49 2.17
CA ILE A 106 8.45 6.78 3.06
C ILE A 106 8.78 8.27 3.17
N LYS A 107 8.95 8.98 2.05
CA LYS A 107 9.63 10.28 2.02
C LYS A 107 8.75 11.51 2.19
N ALA A 108 7.45 11.40 2.11
CA ALA A 108 6.61 12.52 2.44
C ALA A 108 6.63 12.74 3.96
N LYS A 109 6.76 13.98 4.43
CA LYS A 109 6.77 14.34 5.87
C LYS A 109 5.54 13.75 6.60
N ARG A 110 4.44 13.56 5.86
CA ARG A 110 3.28 12.73 6.23
C ARG A 110 3.04 11.79 5.06
N ALA A 111 3.62 10.58 5.13
CA ALA A 111 3.53 9.64 4.03
C ALA A 111 2.06 9.25 3.77
N CYS A 112 1.68 9.23 2.50
CA CYS A 112 0.30 9.01 2.06
C CYS A 112 -0.29 7.71 2.61
N LYS A 113 0.55 6.68 2.77
CA LYS A 113 0.18 5.36 3.31
C LYS A 113 -0.48 5.41 4.69
N PHE A 114 -0.17 6.40 5.52
CA PHE A 114 -0.73 6.46 6.87
C PHE A 114 -2.24 6.73 6.87
N CYS A 115 -2.74 7.42 5.87
CA CYS A 115 -4.17 7.63 5.67
C CYS A 115 -4.73 6.71 4.58
N HIS A 116 -4.06 6.62 3.42
CA HIS A 116 -4.56 5.90 2.26
C HIS A 116 -4.24 4.40 2.24
N GLY A 117 -3.51 3.88 3.23
CA GLY A 117 -3.11 2.48 3.29
C GLY A 117 -1.92 2.14 2.40
N MET A 118 -1.32 0.97 2.62
CA MET A 118 -0.18 0.49 1.82
C MET A 118 -0.59 0.11 0.41
N GLU A 119 -1.80 -0.40 0.26
CA GLU A 119 -2.38 -0.86 -1.01
C GLU A 119 -3.41 0.13 -1.58
N GLY A 120 -3.52 1.32 -0.96
CA GLY A 120 -4.36 2.41 -1.48
C GLY A 120 -5.86 2.26 -1.19
N LEU A 121 -6.24 1.38 -0.27
CA LEU A 121 -7.63 1.09 0.10
C LEU A 121 -8.32 2.22 0.90
N GLY A 122 -7.55 3.18 1.44
CA GLY A 122 -8.05 4.21 2.33
C GLY A 122 -8.10 3.78 3.80
N ASP A 123 -7.47 2.66 4.12
CA ASP A 123 -7.45 1.93 5.40
C ASP A 123 -6.13 2.12 6.18
N GLY A 124 -5.45 3.22 5.95
CA GLY A 124 -4.19 3.51 6.65
C GLY A 124 -4.39 3.68 8.16
N SER A 125 -3.31 3.50 8.93
CA SER A 125 -3.33 3.57 10.41
C SER A 125 -3.85 4.88 11.00
N MET A 126 -3.99 5.92 10.18
CA MET A 126 -4.54 7.23 10.55
C MET A 126 -5.89 7.51 9.86
N SER A 127 -6.49 6.55 9.16
CA SER A 127 -7.73 6.74 8.43
C SER A 127 -8.87 7.17 9.33
N ASP A 128 -9.03 6.48 10.46
CA ASP A 128 -10.14 6.70 11.41
C ASP A 128 -10.01 8.01 12.20
N LEU A 129 -8.82 8.62 12.17
CA LEU A 129 -8.58 9.92 12.80
C LEU A 129 -8.92 11.11 11.87
N GLN A 130 -9.32 10.84 10.63
CA GLN A 130 -9.64 11.88 9.68
C GLN A 130 -11.14 12.25 9.75
N PRO A 131 -11.48 13.54 9.65
CA PRO A 131 -12.89 13.97 9.59
C PRO A 131 -13.66 13.35 8.42
N MET A 132 -12.93 12.99 7.34
CA MET A 132 -13.49 12.33 6.17
C MET A 132 -12.59 11.14 5.82
N PRO A 133 -13.14 9.93 5.63
CA PRO A 133 -12.34 8.76 5.30
C PRO A 133 -11.43 9.01 4.09
N PRO A 134 -10.18 8.59 4.08
CA PRO A 134 -9.29 8.76 2.94
C PRO A 134 -9.83 8.06 1.68
N ARG A 135 -9.49 8.59 0.50
CA ARG A 135 -9.93 8.00 -0.76
C ARG A 135 -9.32 6.61 -0.97
N ASN A 136 -10.17 5.66 -1.34
CA ASN A 136 -9.75 4.38 -1.87
C ASN A 136 -9.32 4.53 -3.34
N PHE A 137 -8.03 4.32 -3.62
CA PHE A 137 -7.45 4.44 -4.97
C PHE A 137 -7.68 3.19 -5.82
N THR A 138 -8.04 2.07 -5.22
CA THR A 138 -8.34 0.83 -5.95
C THR A 138 -9.71 0.86 -6.61
N CYS A 139 -10.58 1.79 -6.19
CA CYS A 139 -11.91 1.96 -6.73
C CYS A 139 -11.87 2.56 -8.15
N LYS A 140 -11.73 1.72 -9.15
CA LYS A 140 -11.62 2.12 -10.56
C LYS A 140 -12.83 2.91 -11.05
N LYS A 141 -14.03 2.56 -10.59
CA LYS A 141 -15.28 3.26 -10.92
C LYS A 141 -15.18 4.77 -10.73
N TYR A 142 -14.54 5.21 -9.64
CA TYR A 142 -14.37 6.63 -9.35
C TYR A 142 -13.03 7.18 -9.82
N MET A 143 -11.95 6.41 -9.69
CA MET A 143 -10.61 6.87 -10.04
C MET A 143 -10.44 7.14 -11.53
N ASN A 144 -11.12 6.38 -12.40
CA ASN A 144 -11.04 6.58 -13.84
C ASN A 144 -11.68 7.90 -14.30
N GLY A 145 -12.67 8.41 -13.55
CA GLY A 145 -13.31 9.70 -13.84
C GLY A 145 -12.55 10.94 -13.33
N ILE A 146 -11.50 10.74 -12.50
CA ILE A 146 -10.71 11.85 -11.95
C ILE A 146 -9.53 12.14 -12.87
N LYS A 147 -9.39 13.37 -13.32
CA LYS A 147 -8.27 13.79 -14.16
C LYS A 147 -6.97 13.89 -13.36
N ASP A 148 -5.83 13.70 -14.00
CA ASP A 148 -4.52 13.82 -13.35
C ASP A 148 -4.26 15.24 -12.81
N GLY A 149 -4.74 16.26 -13.51
CA GLY A 149 -4.65 17.65 -13.06
C GLY A 149 -5.47 17.92 -11.79
N ASP A 150 -6.60 17.23 -11.61
CA ASP A 150 -7.39 17.31 -10.39
C ASP A 150 -6.66 16.64 -9.21
N LEU A 151 -6.10 15.46 -9.43
CA LEU A 151 -5.24 14.79 -8.44
C LEU A 151 -4.03 15.66 -8.07
N PHE A 152 -3.43 16.32 -9.07
CA PHE A 152 -2.31 17.22 -8.86
C PHE A 152 -2.68 18.37 -7.93
N TRP A 153 -3.81 19.02 -8.21
CA TRP A 153 -4.30 20.14 -7.40
C TRP A 153 -4.61 19.69 -5.97
N VAL A 154 -5.36 18.60 -5.82
CA VAL A 154 -5.72 18.05 -4.51
C VAL A 154 -4.48 17.71 -3.68
N ILE A 155 -3.47 17.09 -4.28
CA ILE A 155 -2.23 16.78 -3.56
C ILE A 155 -1.49 18.06 -3.18
N LYS A 156 -1.40 19.02 -4.10
CA LYS A 156 -0.66 20.26 -3.88
C LYS A 156 -1.31 21.11 -2.79
N GLU A 157 -2.61 21.32 -2.87
CA GLU A 157 -3.36 22.21 -1.97
C GLU A 157 -3.81 21.52 -0.68
N GLY A 158 -4.00 20.19 -0.69
CA GLY A 158 -4.70 19.47 0.36
C GLY A 158 -6.21 19.64 0.27
N VAL A 159 -6.94 19.11 1.25
CA VAL A 159 -8.40 19.24 1.35
C VAL A 159 -8.74 19.64 2.78
N SER A 160 -9.16 20.88 2.98
CA SER A 160 -9.30 21.53 4.28
C SER A 160 -10.15 20.72 5.25
N ASP A 161 -11.32 20.26 4.82
CA ASP A 161 -12.31 19.62 5.71
C ASP A 161 -12.15 18.09 5.82
N SER A 162 -11.13 17.52 5.17
CA SER A 162 -10.89 16.08 5.15
C SER A 162 -9.72 15.62 6.00
N GLY A 163 -8.95 16.54 6.55
CA GLY A 163 -7.69 16.24 7.24
C GLY A 163 -6.50 15.97 6.29
N MET A 164 -6.70 15.99 4.97
CA MET A 164 -5.61 15.83 4.00
C MET A 164 -4.74 17.10 3.94
N PRO A 165 -3.45 17.02 4.34
CA PRO A 165 -2.59 18.19 4.37
C PRO A 165 -2.15 18.62 2.97
N SER A 166 -1.73 19.89 2.84
CA SER A 166 -1.08 20.42 1.64
C SER A 166 0.35 19.83 1.49
N TYR A 167 0.69 19.49 0.24
CA TYR A 167 2.04 19.04 -0.15
C TYR A 167 2.74 20.08 -1.06
N LYS A 168 2.44 21.38 -0.91
CA LYS A 168 3.12 22.48 -1.64
C LYS A 168 4.63 22.46 -1.55
N HIS A 169 5.18 21.87 -0.50
CA HIS A 169 6.63 21.71 -0.31
C HIS A 169 7.26 20.70 -1.28
N LEU A 170 6.45 19.86 -1.94
CA LEU A 170 6.94 18.97 -2.99
C LEU A 170 7.02 19.72 -4.31
N SER A 171 8.10 19.48 -5.08
CA SER A 171 8.15 19.99 -6.45
C SER A 171 7.08 19.33 -7.32
N ASP A 172 6.61 20.03 -8.34
CA ASP A 172 5.59 19.55 -9.29
C ASP A 172 5.96 18.19 -9.88
N LYS A 173 7.24 17.98 -10.22
CA LYS A 173 7.76 16.69 -10.69
C LYS A 173 7.50 15.56 -9.69
N LYS A 174 7.67 15.79 -8.39
CA LYS A 174 7.41 14.79 -7.35
C LYS A 174 5.94 14.48 -7.22
N ILE A 175 5.07 15.48 -7.35
CA ILE A 175 3.61 15.28 -7.34
C ILE A 175 3.20 14.44 -8.56
N TRP A 176 3.72 14.72 -9.75
CA TRP A 176 3.46 13.92 -10.94
C TRP A 176 3.94 12.48 -10.81
N GLN A 177 5.08 12.25 -10.16
CA GLN A 177 5.56 10.89 -9.85
C GLN A 177 4.64 10.16 -8.87
N LEU A 178 4.10 10.87 -7.86
CA LEU A 178 3.08 10.32 -6.95
C LEU A 178 1.83 9.89 -7.72
N ILE A 179 1.32 10.74 -8.62
CA ILE A 179 0.13 10.43 -9.43
C ILE A 179 0.36 9.18 -10.28
N HIS A 180 1.53 9.03 -10.92
CA HIS A 180 1.85 7.79 -11.64
C HIS A 180 1.76 6.56 -10.75
N TYR A 181 2.23 6.65 -9.50
CA TYR A 181 2.15 5.53 -8.57
C TYR A 181 0.71 5.28 -8.09
N ILE A 182 -0.03 6.32 -7.74
CA ILE A 182 -1.45 6.22 -7.34
C ILE A 182 -2.29 5.55 -8.43
N ARG A 183 -1.99 5.78 -9.70
CA ARG A 183 -2.67 5.13 -10.84
C ARG A 183 -2.34 3.66 -11.01
N THR A 184 -1.44 3.09 -10.21
CA THR A 184 -1.12 1.65 -10.25
C THR A 184 -1.98 0.81 -9.31
N PHE A 185 -2.71 1.43 -8.41
CA PHE A 185 -3.63 0.74 -7.49
C PHE A 185 -4.90 0.20 -8.15
#